data_5a1f4f7615b11880e06eb11ec4ec329c
#
_entry.id   5a1f4f7615b11880e06eb11ec4ec329c
#
_cell.length_a   1.000
_cell.length_b   1.000
_cell.length_c   1.000
_cell.angle_alpha   90.00
_cell.angle_beta   90.00
_cell.angle_gamma   90.00
#
_symmetry.space_group_name_H-M   'P 1'
#
loop_
_entity.id
_entity.type
_entity.pdbx_description
1 polymer ?
#
loop_
_entity_poly.entity_id
_entity_poly.type
_entity_poly.pdbx_seq_one_letter_code
_entity_poly.pdbx_strand_id
1 'polypeptide(L)'
;MAILKPFNLNQWIDENRHLLKPPVGNKNIYVDSEDYIVMIVAGPNARKDYHYNETEELFYQLEGEITVYVQDNGEKKAMKLSAGDMYLHPAKTPHSPNRSEGSIGLVIEQKRAGTNAKDGLLWFCENCNNKLYDVYFPLTDIEKDFLHHFEHFYNSKDLRTCTKCGTVMESDPRFTVK
;
A
#
# COMPACT_ATOMS: atom_id res chain seq x y z
N MET A 1 14.63 0.86 -26.04
CA MET A 1 14.45 1.60 -24.76
C MET A 1 15.14 2.96 -24.86
N ALA A 2 14.48 4.06 -24.51
CA ALA A 2 15.13 5.36 -24.43
C ALA A 2 15.97 5.40 -23.12
N ILE A 3 17.19 5.98 -23.22
CA ILE A 3 18.02 6.20 -22.03
C ILE A 3 17.37 7.29 -21.19
N LEU A 4 16.95 6.94 -19.97
CA LEU A 4 16.36 7.86 -19.01
C LEU A 4 17.47 8.78 -18.46
N LYS A 5 17.20 10.09 -18.41
CA LYS A 5 18.15 11.04 -17.84
C LYS A 5 18.07 11.02 -16.32
N PRO A 6 19.19 11.12 -15.61
CA PRO A 6 19.17 11.28 -14.16
C PRO A 6 18.55 12.64 -13.80
N PHE A 7 17.87 12.70 -12.66
CA PHE A 7 17.33 13.93 -12.10
C PHE A 7 17.58 13.96 -10.57
N ASN A 8 17.46 15.13 -9.97
CA ASN A 8 17.59 15.29 -8.54
C ASN A 8 16.23 15.02 -7.89
N LEU A 9 16.16 13.96 -7.05
CA LEU A 9 14.92 13.54 -6.43
C LEU A 9 14.36 14.59 -5.46
N ASN A 10 15.21 15.25 -4.68
CA ASN A 10 14.74 16.28 -3.74
C ASN A 10 14.15 17.48 -4.48
N GLN A 11 14.81 17.91 -5.55
CA GLN A 11 14.29 18.97 -6.41
C GLN A 11 12.95 18.58 -7.03
N TRP A 12 12.84 17.34 -7.52
CA TRP A 12 11.58 16.84 -8.08
C TRP A 12 10.45 16.86 -7.04
N ILE A 13 10.73 16.42 -5.80
CA ILE A 13 9.75 16.47 -4.71
C ILE A 13 9.31 17.91 -4.44
N ASP A 14 10.24 18.84 -4.33
CA ASP A 14 9.92 20.25 -4.05
C ASP A 14 9.05 20.88 -5.14
N GLU A 15 9.35 20.61 -6.39
CA GLU A 15 8.59 21.11 -7.55
C GLU A 15 7.19 20.46 -7.64
N ASN A 16 7.01 19.22 -7.12
CA ASN A 16 5.80 18.42 -7.27
C ASN A 16 5.01 18.22 -5.96
N ARG A 17 5.34 18.89 -4.86
CA ARG A 17 4.62 18.75 -3.58
C ARG A 17 3.11 18.97 -3.71
N HIS A 18 2.68 19.80 -4.64
CA HIS A 18 1.26 20.06 -4.89
C HIS A 18 0.50 18.84 -5.44
N LEU A 19 1.20 17.87 -6.06
CA LEU A 19 0.65 16.60 -6.56
C LEU A 19 0.67 15.50 -5.49
N LEU A 20 1.43 15.70 -4.41
CA LEU A 20 1.64 14.74 -3.33
C LEU A 20 0.66 15.01 -2.17
N LYS A 21 -0.61 15.24 -2.49
CA LYS A 21 -1.68 15.54 -1.52
C LYS A 21 -2.85 14.58 -1.68
N PRO A 22 -3.62 14.33 -0.62
CA PRO A 22 -4.86 13.58 -0.72
C PRO A 22 -5.78 14.12 -1.83
N PRO A 23 -6.59 13.27 -2.50
CA PRO A 23 -6.85 11.86 -2.15
C PRO A 23 -5.81 10.87 -2.67
N VAL A 24 -4.92 11.26 -3.58
CA VAL A 24 -3.91 10.37 -4.18
C VAL A 24 -2.52 10.98 -3.96
N GLY A 25 -1.83 10.48 -2.94
CA GLY A 25 -0.47 10.90 -2.61
C GLY A 25 0.65 10.14 -3.35
N ASN A 26 0.32 9.27 -4.32
CA ASN A 26 1.29 8.40 -4.99
C ASN A 26 1.60 8.90 -6.40
N LYS A 27 2.88 8.94 -6.75
CA LYS A 27 3.33 9.27 -8.11
C LYS A 27 4.41 8.30 -8.56
N ASN A 28 4.14 7.55 -9.64
CA ASN A 28 5.18 6.80 -10.33
C ASN A 28 6.08 7.79 -11.08
N ILE A 29 7.36 7.83 -10.72
CA ILE A 29 8.34 8.77 -11.27
C ILE A 29 9.14 8.21 -12.46
N TYR A 30 9.00 6.90 -12.71
CA TYR A 30 9.60 6.21 -13.85
C TYR A 30 8.55 5.40 -14.62
N VAL A 31 7.59 6.09 -15.24
CA VAL A 31 6.45 5.45 -15.95
C VAL A 31 6.88 4.50 -17.07
N ASP A 32 8.01 4.80 -17.72
CA ASP A 32 8.57 4.02 -18.83
C ASP A 32 9.55 2.92 -18.37
N SER A 33 9.72 2.70 -17.06
CA SER A 33 10.51 1.58 -16.56
C SER A 33 9.90 0.26 -17.03
N GLU A 34 10.72 -0.71 -17.43
CA GLU A 34 10.23 -2.04 -17.83
C GLU A 34 9.97 -2.93 -16.62
N ASP A 35 10.90 -2.98 -15.67
CA ASP A 35 10.92 -3.97 -14.59
C ASP A 35 10.42 -3.44 -13.25
N TYR A 36 10.48 -2.13 -13.04
CA TYR A 36 10.22 -1.54 -11.72
C TYR A 36 9.08 -0.53 -11.73
N ILE A 37 8.35 -0.47 -10.63
CA ILE A 37 7.50 0.62 -10.23
C ILE A 37 8.29 1.43 -9.20
N VAL A 38 8.50 2.72 -9.47
CA VAL A 38 9.24 3.61 -8.58
C VAL A 38 8.34 4.77 -8.20
N MET A 39 7.85 4.76 -6.97
CA MET A 39 6.82 5.71 -6.52
C MET A 39 7.35 6.63 -5.44
N ILE A 40 6.98 7.91 -5.54
CA ILE A 40 6.95 8.80 -4.38
C ILE A 40 5.56 8.71 -3.77
N VAL A 41 5.52 8.43 -2.48
CA VAL A 41 4.28 8.22 -1.73
C VAL A 41 4.23 9.18 -0.56
N ALA A 42 3.16 9.97 -0.47
CA ALA A 42 2.99 10.95 0.59
C ALA A 42 1.80 10.62 1.51
N GLY A 43 1.88 11.07 2.75
CA GLY A 43 0.81 11.05 3.74
C GLY A 43 -0.03 12.33 3.73
N PRO A 44 -1.18 12.34 4.46
CA PRO A 44 -1.62 11.25 5.34
C PRO A 44 -2.28 10.09 4.58
N ASN A 45 -2.05 8.87 5.08
CA ASN A 45 -2.73 7.68 4.59
C ASN A 45 -2.97 6.74 5.78
N ALA A 46 -4.23 6.48 6.09
CA ALA A 46 -4.64 5.49 7.08
C ALA A 46 -5.49 4.43 6.37
N ARG A 47 -4.92 3.26 6.15
CA ARG A 47 -5.59 2.13 5.50
C ARG A 47 -5.76 0.97 6.48
N LYS A 48 -6.82 0.20 6.31
CA LYS A 48 -7.14 -0.98 7.14
C LYS A 48 -6.85 -2.30 6.43
N ASP A 49 -6.72 -2.25 5.12
CA ASP A 49 -6.34 -3.37 4.29
C ASP A 49 -4.83 -3.61 4.34
N TYR A 50 -4.45 -4.85 4.07
CA TYR A 50 -3.08 -5.28 3.87
C TYR A 50 -2.91 -5.65 2.40
N HIS A 51 -1.91 -5.07 1.76
CA HIS A 51 -1.47 -5.46 0.44
C HIS A 51 -0.55 -6.68 0.54
N TYR A 52 -0.71 -7.61 -0.37
CA TYR A 52 0.17 -8.76 -0.57
C TYR A 52 0.68 -8.73 -1.99
N ASN A 53 1.97 -8.92 -2.16
CA ASN A 53 2.59 -9.18 -3.46
C ASN A 53 3.60 -10.32 -3.38
N GLU A 54 3.94 -10.91 -4.52
CA GLU A 54 4.87 -12.05 -4.60
C GLU A 54 6.33 -11.63 -4.75
N THR A 55 6.63 -10.33 -4.74
CA THR A 55 7.96 -9.75 -4.86
C THR A 55 8.33 -8.95 -3.61
N GLU A 56 9.60 -8.68 -3.43
CA GLU A 56 10.07 -7.75 -2.40
C GLU A 56 9.71 -6.31 -2.75
N GLU A 57 9.56 -5.48 -1.72
CA GLU A 57 9.24 -4.06 -1.85
C GLU A 57 10.20 -3.25 -0.97
N LEU A 58 10.90 -2.29 -1.57
CA LEU A 58 11.83 -1.43 -0.85
C LEU A 58 11.13 -0.13 -0.44
N PHE A 59 11.13 0.15 0.85
CA PHE A 59 10.73 1.43 1.43
C PHE A 59 11.96 2.23 1.81
N TYR A 60 12.01 3.49 1.40
CA TYR A 60 12.97 4.46 1.89
C TYR A 60 12.21 5.71 2.35
N GLN A 61 12.26 6.00 3.65
CA GLN A 61 11.56 7.15 4.21
C GLN A 61 12.40 8.41 4.02
N LEU A 62 11.85 9.40 3.30
CA LEU A 62 12.55 10.64 2.96
C LEU A 62 12.22 11.76 3.95
N GLU A 63 10.94 11.95 4.29
CA GLU A 63 10.47 13.00 5.20
C GLU A 63 9.40 12.45 6.14
N GLY A 64 9.41 12.87 7.40
CA GLY A 64 8.45 12.44 8.42
C GLY A 64 8.58 10.97 8.78
N GLU A 65 7.46 10.35 9.14
CA GLU A 65 7.42 8.98 9.67
C GLU A 65 6.33 8.14 9.01
N ILE A 66 6.59 6.84 8.90
CA ILE A 66 5.57 5.84 8.55
C ILE A 66 5.61 4.67 9.53
N THR A 67 4.46 3.99 9.66
CA THR A 67 4.39 2.68 10.28
C THR A 67 3.88 1.68 9.24
N VAL A 68 4.72 0.73 8.87
CA VAL A 68 4.32 -0.40 8.02
C VAL A 68 3.88 -1.52 8.95
N TYR A 69 2.57 -1.75 9.05
CA TYR A 69 2.06 -2.93 9.75
C TYR A 69 2.24 -4.14 8.85
N VAL A 70 2.73 -5.23 9.40
CA VAL A 70 2.92 -6.50 8.69
C VAL A 70 2.21 -7.63 9.41
N GLN A 71 1.73 -8.62 8.65
CA GLN A 71 1.22 -9.88 9.21
C GLN A 71 2.29 -10.95 9.03
N ASP A 72 2.89 -11.36 10.13
CA ASP A 72 3.95 -12.36 10.15
C ASP A 72 3.57 -13.49 11.10
N ASN A 73 3.43 -14.71 10.55
CA ASN A 73 3.06 -15.91 11.31
C ASN A 73 1.79 -15.76 12.20
N GLY A 74 0.79 -15.02 11.71
CA GLY A 74 -0.46 -14.77 12.43
C GLY A 74 -0.40 -13.62 13.44
N GLU A 75 0.72 -12.95 13.55
CA GLU A 75 0.93 -11.79 14.43
C GLU A 75 1.02 -10.49 13.64
N LYS A 76 0.38 -9.44 14.16
CA LYS A 76 0.54 -8.08 13.66
C LYS A 76 1.79 -7.45 14.27
N LYS A 77 2.73 -7.06 13.42
CA LYS A 77 3.96 -6.34 13.81
C LYS A 77 3.95 -4.93 13.21
N ALA A 78 4.63 -4.00 13.87
CA ALA A 78 4.74 -2.61 13.43
C ALA A 78 6.21 -2.28 13.13
N MET A 79 6.51 -2.03 11.86
CA MET A 79 7.82 -1.54 11.41
C MET A 79 7.73 -0.02 11.28
N LYS A 80 8.36 0.70 12.21
CA LYS A 80 8.41 2.17 12.20
C LYS A 80 9.64 2.62 11.43
N LEU A 81 9.45 3.56 10.51
CA LEU A 81 10.51 4.18 9.73
C LEU A 81 10.42 5.69 9.90
N SER A 82 11.53 6.28 10.29
CA SER A 82 11.76 7.72 10.31
C SER A 82 12.56 8.16 9.07
N ALA A 83 12.65 9.45 8.82
CA ALA A 83 13.44 9.99 7.71
C ALA A 83 14.88 9.46 7.73
N GLY A 84 15.33 8.89 6.61
CA GLY A 84 16.61 8.22 6.44
C GLY A 84 16.57 6.70 6.60
N ASP A 85 15.49 6.13 7.17
CA ASP A 85 15.37 4.69 7.34
C ASP A 85 14.99 3.99 6.03
N MET A 86 15.57 2.79 5.86
CA MET A 86 15.24 1.88 4.76
C MET A 86 14.70 0.57 5.30
N TYR A 87 13.72 0.00 4.61
CA TYR A 87 13.14 -1.29 4.93
C TYR A 87 12.89 -2.10 3.66
N LEU A 88 13.57 -3.23 3.52
CA LEU A 88 13.26 -4.21 2.49
C LEU A 88 12.18 -5.15 3.02
N HIS A 89 10.96 -4.95 2.53
CA HIS A 89 9.81 -5.76 2.89
C HIS A 89 9.86 -7.10 2.13
N PRO A 90 9.77 -8.24 2.84
CA PRO A 90 9.87 -9.54 2.20
C PRO A 90 8.65 -9.85 1.34
N ALA A 91 8.89 -10.55 0.24
CA ALA A 91 7.85 -11.09 -0.62
C ALA A 91 6.84 -11.94 0.16
N LYS A 92 5.60 -12.00 -0.33
CA LYS A 92 4.51 -12.83 0.20
C LYS A 92 4.10 -12.53 1.65
N THR A 93 4.44 -11.35 2.14
CA THR A 93 4.09 -10.90 3.48
C THR A 93 3.05 -9.79 3.37
N PRO A 94 1.84 -9.95 3.91
CA PRO A 94 0.84 -8.89 3.88
C PRO A 94 1.27 -7.67 4.69
N HIS A 95 1.16 -6.48 4.12
CA HIS A 95 1.59 -5.24 4.76
C HIS A 95 0.62 -4.09 4.53
N SER A 96 0.59 -3.15 5.47
CA SER A 96 -0.29 -1.98 5.47
C SER A 96 0.51 -0.75 5.88
N PRO A 97 1.02 0.05 4.92
CA PRO A 97 1.76 1.26 5.24
C PRO A 97 0.80 2.39 5.64
N ASN A 98 0.93 2.85 6.87
CA ASN A 98 0.21 4.00 7.43
C ASN A 98 1.15 5.18 7.55
N ARG A 99 0.80 6.27 6.89
CA ARG A 99 1.63 7.46 6.73
C ARG A 99 1.06 8.65 7.49
N SER A 100 1.90 9.32 8.28
CA SER A 100 1.55 10.56 8.94
C SER A 100 1.41 11.72 7.94
N GLU A 101 0.75 12.78 8.35
CA GLU A 101 0.68 14.02 7.57
C GLU A 101 2.08 14.58 7.31
N GLY A 102 2.32 15.04 6.09
CA GLY A 102 3.61 15.59 5.66
C GLY A 102 4.71 14.55 5.45
N SER A 103 4.44 13.25 5.65
CA SER A 103 5.43 12.22 5.35
C SER A 103 5.60 12.00 3.85
N ILE A 104 6.84 11.77 3.42
CA ILE A 104 7.20 11.43 2.04
C ILE A 104 8.15 10.25 2.06
N GLY A 105 7.86 9.23 1.27
CA GLY A 105 8.72 8.07 1.09
C GLY A 105 8.88 7.68 -0.37
N LEU A 106 9.98 7.02 -0.66
CA LEU A 106 10.22 6.31 -1.92
C LEU A 106 9.85 4.85 -1.73
N VAL A 107 9.10 4.30 -2.68
CA VAL A 107 8.76 2.88 -2.73
C VAL A 107 9.18 2.33 -4.08
N ILE A 108 9.91 1.22 -4.05
CA ILE A 108 10.36 0.52 -5.26
C ILE A 108 9.88 -0.93 -5.18
N GLU A 109 9.18 -1.36 -6.20
CA GLU A 109 8.72 -2.74 -6.35
C GLU A 109 8.85 -3.23 -7.79
N GLN A 110 8.84 -4.54 -8.01
CA GLN A 110 8.85 -5.11 -9.36
C GLN A 110 7.47 -5.00 -10.02
N LYS A 111 7.47 -4.72 -11.32
CA LYS A 111 6.24 -4.81 -12.12
C LYS A 111 5.81 -6.27 -12.23
N ARG A 112 4.51 -6.51 -12.08
CA ARG A 112 3.91 -7.85 -12.17
C ARG A 112 3.01 -8.00 -13.39
N ALA A 113 2.69 -6.90 -14.08
CA ALA A 113 1.91 -6.93 -15.31
C ALA A 113 2.58 -7.82 -16.36
N GLY A 114 1.80 -8.72 -16.96
CA GLY A 114 2.30 -9.70 -17.93
C GLY A 114 2.99 -10.92 -17.31
N THR A 115 3.03 -11.04 -15.99
CA THR A 115 3.51 -12.23 -15.28
C THR A 115 2.33 -13.05 -14.72
N ASN A 116 2.64 -14.22 -14.14
CA ASN A 116 1.65 -15.02 -13.40
C ASN A 116 1.56 -14.64 -11.90
N ALA A 117 2.35 -13.65 -11.46
CA ALA A 117 2.34 -13.19 -10.08
C ALA A 117 1.01 -12.52 -9.73
N LYS A 118 0.56 -12.74 -8.50
CA LYS A 118 -0.70 -12.18 -8.00
C LYS A 118 -0.43 -11.13 -6.93
N ASP A 119 -1.26 -10.11 -6.97
CA ASP A 119 -1.46 -9.22 -5.84
C ASP A 119 -2.63 -9.71 -4.99
N GLY A 120 -2.67 -9.30 -3.75
CA GLY A 120 -3.77 -9.62 -2.85
C GLY A 120 -4.13 -8.46 -1.94
N LEU A 121 -5.38 -8.45 -1.53
CA LEU A 121 -5.89 -7.57 -0.49
C LEU A 121 -6.44 -8.42 0.64
N LEU A 122 -6.00 -8.16 1.86
CA LEU A 122 -6.40 -8.89 3.04
C LEU A 122 -6.89 -7.92 4.12
N TRP A 123 -7.88 -8.35 4.89
CA TRP A 123 -8.36 -7.60 6.06
C TRP A 123 -8.31 -8.48 7.30
N PHE A 124 -7.92 -7.89 8.42
CA PHE A 124 -7.80 -8.57 9.70
C PHE A 124 -8.61 -7.83 10.76
N CYS A 125 -9.21 -8.57 11.66
CA CYS A 125 -9.99 -8.03 12.76
C CYS A 125 -9.14 -7.10 13.64
N GLU A 126 -9.60 -5.88 13.84
CA GLU A 126 -8.87 -4.88 14.64
C GLU A 126 -8.80 -5.27 16.13
N ASN A 127 -9.69 -6.16 16.60
CA ASN A 127 -9.73 -6.61 17.99
C ASN A 127 -8.87 -7.88 18.26
N CYS A 128 -8.93 -8.89 17.38
CA CYS A 128 -8.30 -10.19 17.66
C CYS A 128 -7.35 -10.68 16.55
N ASN A 129 -7.07 -9.86 15.56
CA ASN A 129 -6.21 -10.15 14.42
C ASN A 129 -6.59 -11.38 13.58
N ASN A 130 -7.82 -11.92 13.76
CA ASN A 130 -8.32 -12.97 12.89
C ASN A 130 -8.55 -12.43 11.47
N LYS A 131 -8.16 -13.20 10.45
CA LYS A 131 -8.42 -12.82 9.06
C LYS A 131 -9.92 -12.74 8.81
N LEU A 132 -10.39 -11.61 8.27
CA LEU A 132 -11.79 -11.37 7.91
C LEU A 132 -12.06 -11.80 6.47
N TYR A 133 -11.23 -11.34 5.55
CA TYR A 133 -11.39 -11.57 4.12
C TYR A 133 -10.03 -11.48 3.43
N ASP A 134 -9.88 -12.21 2.34
CA ASP A 134 -8.77 -12.07 1.41
C ASP A 134 -9.22 -12.31 -0.03
N VAL A 135 -8.54 -11.65 -0.97
CA VAL A 135 -8.74 -11.83 -2.39
C VAL A 135 -7.41 -11.67 -3.10
N TYR A 136 -7.16 -12.52 -4.12
CA TYR A 136 -5.95 -12.49 -4.93
C TYR A 136 -6.31 -12.36 -6.40
N PHE A 137 -5.61 -11.49 -7.11
CA PHE A 137 -5.89 -11.14 -8.50
C PHE A 137 -4.61 -10.77 -9.25
N PRO A 138 -4.59 -10.90 -10.59
CA PRO A 138 -3.51 -10.33 -11.41
C PRO A 138 -3.60 -8.81 -11.38
N LEU A 139 -2.50 -8.12 -11.05
CA LEU A 139 -2.45 -6.66 -11.05
C LEU A 139 -2.04 -6.15 -12.43
N THR A 140 -2.88 -5.32 -13.03
CA THR A 140 -2.61 -4.63 -14.29
C THR A 140 -2.52 -3.12 -14.10
N ASP A 141 -3.38 -2.55 -13.26
CA ASP A 141 -3.47 -1.13 -12.94
C ASP A 141 -3.79 -0.96 -11.44
N ILE A 142 -2.80 -0.53 -10.67
CA ILE A 142 -2.91 -0.43 -9.22
C ILE A 142 -4.02 0.56 -8.76
N GLU A 143 -4.35 1.56 -9.58
CA GLU A 143 -5.36 2.55 -9.24
C GLU A 143 -6.78 2.02 -9.46
N LYS A 144 -6.97 1.12 -10.43
CA LYS A 144 -8.29 0.61 -10.83
C LYS A 144 -8.60 -0.75 -10.23
N ASP A 145 -7.62 -1.66 -10.24
CA ASP A 145 -7.86 -3.07 -9.88
C ASP A 145 -8.20 -3.24 -8.39
N PHE A 146 -7.78 -2.31 -7.52
CA PHE A 146 -8.08 -2.36 -6.10
C PHE A 146 -9.48 -1.87 -5.75
N LEU A 147 -10.04 -0.92 -6.50
CA LEU A 147 -11.25 -0.20 -6.11
C LEU A 147 -12.45 -1.13 -5.90
N HIS A 148 -12.74 -2.01 -6.85
CA HIS A 148 -13.89 -2.90 -6.74
C HIS A 148 -13.76 -3.92 -5.60
N HIS A 149 -12.54 -4.30 -5.19
CA HIS A 149 -12.31 -5.16 -4.03
C HIS A 149 -12.55 -4.41 -2.71
N PHE A 150 -12.17 -3.14 -2.64
CA PHE A 150 -12.52 -2.27 -1.50
C PHE A 150 -14.04 -2.11 -1.38
N GLU A 151 -14.71 -1.79 -2.47
CA GLU A 151 -16.16 -1.66 -2.50
C GLU A 151 -16.85 -2.95 -2.09
N HIS A 152 -16.42 -4.09 -2.61
CA HIS A 152 -16.95 -5.41 -2.24
C HIS A 152 -16.85 -5.67 -0.75
N PHE A 153 -15.67 -5.46 -0.16
CA PHE A 153 -15.46 -5.69 1.26
C PHE A 153 -16.22 -4.70 2.14
N TYR A 154 -16.10 -3.40 1.88
CA TYR A 154 -16.66 -2.37 2.76
C TYR A 154 -18.19 -2.27 2.68
N ASN A 155 -18.83 -2.68 1.60
CA ASN A 155 -20.29 -2.75 1.49
C ASN A 155 -20.88 -4.04 2.09
N SER A 156 -20.09 -5.07 2.40
CA SER A 156 -20.55 -6.31 3.01
C SER A 156 -20.32 -6.32 4.52
N LYS A 157 -21.39 -6.24 5.33
CA LYS A 157 -21.29 -6.37 6.78
C LYS A 157 -20.78 -7.74 7.18
N ASP A 158 -21.15 -8.79 6.45
CA ASP A 158 -20.76 -10.18 6.74
C ASP A 158 -19.26 -10.36 6.59
N LEU A 159 -18.64 -9.82 5.51
CA LEU A 159 -17.20 -9.86 5.32
C LEU A 159 -16.43 -9.06 6.39
N ARG A 160 -17.03 -7.99 6.90
CA ARG A 160 -16.45 -7.15 7.96
C ARG A 160 -16.69 -7.71 9.37
N THR A 161 -17.52 -8.74 9.53
CA THR A 161 -17.82 -9.35 10.84
C THR A 161 -16.83 -10.47 11.13
N CYS A 162 -16.12 -10.36 12.25
CA CYS A 162 -15.16 -11.36 12.69
C CYS A 162 -15.86 -12.64 13.16
N THR A 163 -15.60 -13.75 12.50
CA THR A 163 -16.16 -15.07 12.86
C THR A 163 -15.64 -15.59 14.20
N LYS A 164 -14.50 -15.08 14.70
CA LYS A 164 -13.87 -15.51 15.95
C LYS A 164 -14.39 -14.75 17.18
N CYS A 165 -14.55 -13.42 17.07
CA CYS A 165 -14.89 -12.58 18.23
C CYS A 165 -16.15 -11.72 18.07
N GLY A 166 -16.81 -11.77 16.91
CA GLY A 166 -18.02 -11.02 16.63
C GLY A 166 -17.83 -9.52 16.34
N THR A 167 -16.61 -9.00 16.48
CA THR A 167 -16.33 -7.58 16.18
C THR A 167 -16.59 -7.28 14.69
N VAL A 168 -17.29 -6.20 14.42
CA VAL A 168 -17.53 -5.70 13.06
C VAL A 168 -16.57 -4.57 12.77
N MET A 169 -15.74 -4.72 11.73
CA MET A 169 -14.89 -3.62 11.26
C MET A 169 -15.76 -2.50 10.70
N GLU A 170 -15.48 -1.28 11.08
CA GLU A 170 -16.17 -0.11 10.52
C GLU A 170 -15.92 0.02 9.02
N SER A 171 -16.99 0.37 8.31
CA SER A 171 -16.92 0.63 6.88
C SER A 171 -16.13 1.90 6.58
N ASP A 172 -15.42 1.92 5.47
CA ASP A 172 -14.73 3.11 5.00
C ASP A 172 -15.62 3.89 4.04
N PRO A 173 -16.00 5.13 4.38
CA PRO A 173 -16.95 5.93 3.58
C PRO A 173 -16.42 6.28 2.18
N ARG A 174 -15.09 6.15 1.94
CA ARG A 174 -14.49 6.36 0.62
C ARG A 174 -14.90 5.28 -0.39
N PHE A 175 -15.26 4.08 0.09
CA PHE A 175 -15.56 2.90 -0.72
C PHE A 175 -16.98 2.37 -0.54
N THR A 176 -17.85 3.11 0.16
CA THR A 176 -19.25 2.72 0.33
C THR A 176 -20.14 3.43 -0.67
N VAL A 177 -21.02 2.66 -1.29
CA VAL A 177 -22.11 3.21 -2.12
C VAL A 177 -23.08 3.92 -1.18
N LYS A 178 -23.36 5.18 -1.48
CA LYS A 178 -24.38 5.97 -0.77
C LYS A 178 -25.79 5.58 -1.20
#